data_b54b8b0e079c56283113fbfb4e2f2c4d
#
_entry.id   b54b8b0e079c56283113fbfb4e2f2c4d
#
_cell.length_a   1.000
_cell.length_b   1.000
_cell.length_c   1.000
_cell.angle_alpha   90.00
_cell.angle_beta   90.00
_cell.angle_gamma   90.00
#
_symmetry.space_group_name_H-M   'P 1'
#
loop_
_entity.id
_entity.type
_entity.pdbx_description
1 polymer ?
#
loop_
_entity_poly.entity_id
_entity_poly.type
_entity_poly.pdbx_seq_one_letter_code
_entity_poly.pdbx_strand_id
1 'polypeptide(L)'
;MKPQIYLSAIISDMKTAILYASPHHHNTEKLVKAIAEKYPDITLIDTTKAKMIALANYDMIGIASGIYFGKFHKSLLEFITENLPLRKKVFLMYTCGNDNKKYAEEMKKFLEQKTATVTGIFSCKGYDTYGPFKLVGGLNKHHPDENDIQNAEFYENLLK
;
A
#
# COMPACT_ATOMS: atom_id res chain seq x y z
N MET A 1 -18.05 12.37 -24.56
CA MET A 1 -18.73 11.08 -24.31
C MET A 1 -17.86 9.83 -24.53
N LYS A 2 -16.87 9.92 -25.39
CA LYS A 2 -15.95 8.79 -25.66
C LYS A 2 -14.74 8.64 -24.69
N PRO A 3 -14.30 9.65 -23.90
CA PRO A 3 -13.11 9.50 -23.04
C PRO A 3 -13.28 8.51 -21.88
N GLN A 4 -14.51 8.37 -21.36
CA GLN A 4 -14.76 7.57 -20.17
C GLN A 4 -14.74 6.05 -20.44
N ILE A 5 -15.15 5.66 -21.64
CA ILE A 5 -15.13 4.24 -22.07
C ILE A 5 -13.70 3.81 -22.39
N TYR A 6 -12.90 4.68 -22.99
CA TYR A 6 -11.49 4.41 -23.28
C TYR A 6 -10.65 4.32 -22.00
N LEU A 7 -10.94 5.17 -21.01
CA LEU A 7 -10.22 5.17 -19.74
C LEU A 7 -10.53 3.89 -18.95
N SER A 8 -11.78 3.45 -18.93
CA SER A 8 -12.16 2.21 -18.27
C SER A 8 -11.57 0.97 -18.94
N ALA A 9 -11.45 0.97 -20.27
CA ALA A 9 -10.81 -0.11 -21.02
C ALA A 9 -9.29 -0.17 -20.77
N ILE A 10 -8.60 0.97 -20.70
CA ILE A 10 -7.16 1.03 -20.37
C ILE A 10 -6.91 0.60 -18.95
N ILE A 11 -7.79 0.98 -18.00
CA ILE A 11 -7.73 0.57 -16.60
C ILE A 11 -7.94 -0.94 -16.45
N SER A 12 -8.83 -1.53 -17.28
CA SER A 12 -9.11 -2.97 -17.22
C SER A 12 -7.96 -3.86 -17.71
N ASP A 13 -7.04 -3.31 -18.50
CA ASP A 13 -5.90 -4.07 -19.03
C ASP A 13 -4.66 -3.99 -18.13
N MET A 14 -4.62 -3.07 -17.17
CA MET A 14 -3.48 -2.91 -16.28
C MET A 14 -3.54 -3.89 -15.11
N LYS A 15 -2.58 -4.82 -15.07
CA LYS A 15 -2.46 -5.78 -13.97
C LYS A 15 -1.72 -5.16 -12.80
N THR A 16 -2.37 -5.10 -11.65
CA THR A 16 -1.80 -4.55 -10.41
C THR A 16 -1.79 -5.60 -9.32
N ALA A 17 -0.67 -5.72 -8.61
CA ALA A 17 -0.60 -6.43 -7.34
C ALA A 17 -0.36 -5.43 -6.22
N ILE A 18 -0.99 -5.63 -5.07
CA ILE A 18 -0.67 -4.88 -3.85
C ILE A 18 -0.05 -5.84 -2.85
N LEU A 19 1.23 -5.61 -2.57
CA LEU A 19 1.96 -6.28 -1.51
C LEU A 19 1.64 -5.56 -0.20
N TYR A 20 1.12 -6.27 0.80
CA TYR A 20 0.79 -5.62 2.05
C TYR A 20 1.20 -6.42 3.28
N ALA A 21 1.44 -5.70 4.38
CA ALA A 21 1.63 -6.26 5.70
C ALA A 21 0.81 -5.44 6.71
N SER A 22 -0.10 -6.10 7.42
CA SER A 22 -1.00 -5.45 8.36
C SER A 22 -1.31 -6.34 9.57
N PRO A 23 -0.26 -6.77 10.35
CA PRO A 23 -0.44 -7.73 11.43
C PRO A 23 -1.14 -7.15 12.67
N HIS A 24 -1.15 -5.83 12.86
CA HIS A 24 -1.77 -5.18 14.00
C HIS A 24 -2.98 -4.36 13.57
N HIS A 25 -4.13 -4.60 14.22
CA HIS A 25 -5.41 -3.93 13.98
C HIS A 25 -5.92 -3.95 12.54
N HIS A 26 -5.23 -4.60 11.62
CA HIS A 26 -5.61 -4.74 10.22
C HIS A 26 -5.92 -3.41 9.49
N ASN A 27 -5.28 -2.31 9.88
CA ASN A 27 -5.54 -0.98 9.32
C ASN A 27 -5.27 -0.92 7.82
N THR A 28 -4.07 -1.31 7.41
CA THR A 28 -3.67 -1.33 5.99
C THR A 28 -4.49 -2.35 5.21
N GLU A 29 -4.76 -3.51 5.78
CA GLU A 29 -5.58 -4.54 5.17
C GLU A 29 -6.98 -4.02 4.82
N LYS A 30 -7.60 -3.25 5.71
CA LYS A 30 -8.90 -2.63 5.48
C LYS A 30 -8.88 -1.71 4.25
N LEU A 31 -7.84 -0.91 4.09
CA LEU A 31 -7.66 -0.03 2.94
C LEU A 31 -7.48 -0.80 1.63
N VAL A 32 -6.56 -1.75 1.61
CA VAL A 32 -6.26 -2.48 0.36
C VAL A 32 -7.42 -3.37 -0.07
N LYS A 33 -8.16 -3.93 0.87
CA LYS A 33 -9.39 -4.69 0.56
C LYS A 33 -10.48 -3.80 -0.05
N ALA A 34 -10.68 -2.58 0.48
CA ALA A 34 -11.64 -1.64 -0.07
C ALA A 34 -11.29 -1.25 -1.52
N ILE A 35 -10.01 -1.05 -1.82
CA ILE A 35 -9.55 -0.79 -3.18
C ILE A 35 -9.80 -2.01 -4.08
N ALA A 36 -9.45 -3.21 -3.64
CA ALA A 36 -9.63 -4.43 -4.41
C ALA A 36 -11.10 -4.76 -4.68
N GLU A 37 -12.01 -4.42 -3.77
CA GLU A 37 -13.45 -4.55 -4.00
C GLU A 37 -13.93 -3.65 -5.14
N LYS A 38 -13.37 -2.45 -5.26
CA LYS A 38 -13.71 -1.50 -6.32
C LYS A 38 -13.02 -1.85 -7.64
N TYR A 39 -11.84 -2.43 -7.59
CA TYR A 39 -11.03 -2.79 -8.76
C TYR A 39 -10.71 -4.29 -8.73
N PRO A 40 -11.59 -5.17 -9.27
CA PRO A 40 -11.46 -6.62 -9.16
C PRO A 40 -10.19 -7.22 -9.77
N ASP A 41 -9.52 -6.50 -10.68
CA ASP A 41 -8.29 -6.95 -11.33
C ASP A 41 -7.04 -6.78 -10.44
N ILE A 42 -7.20 -6.22 -9.25
CA ILE A 42 -6.11 -6.09 -8.28
C ILE A 42 -5.94 -7.40 -7.52
N THR A 43 -4.71 -7.90 -7.50
CA THR A 43 -4.31 -9.05 -6.68
C THR A 43 -3.70 -8.57 -5.37
N LEU A 44 -4.25 -9.03 -4.24
CA LEU A 44 -3.70 -8.74 -2.91
C LEU A 44 -2.75 -9.84 -2.46
N ILE A 45 -1.57 -9.47 -1.98
CA ILE A 45 -0.55 -10.39 -1.51
C ILE A 45 -0.13 -10.00 -0.09
N ASP A 46 -0.49 -10.84 0.88
CA ASP A 46 -0.09 -10.68 2.27
C ASP A 46 1.34 -11.20 2.46
N THR A 47 2.29 -10.31 2.62
CA THR A 47 3.72 -10.66 2.74
C THR A 47 4.08 -11.29 4.08
N THR A 48 3.18 -11.28 5.06
CA THR A 48 3.39 -12.03 6.30
C THR A 48 3.19 -13.54 6.11
N LYS A 49 2.53 -13.94 5.02
CA LYS A 49 2.19 -15.33 4.69
C LYS A 49 2.86 -15.81 3.41
N ALA A 50 2.96 -14.95 2.40
CA ALA A 50 3.54 -15.30 1.11
C ALA A 50 5.07 -15.34 1.17
N LYS A 51 5.69 -16.36 0.53
CA LYS A 51 7.15 -16.49 0.48
C LYS A 51 7.72 -16.15 -0.90
N MET A 52 7.09 -16.61 -1.96
CA MET A 52 7.56 -16.40 -3.33
C MET A 52 6.37 -16.26 -4.27
N ILE A 53 6.35 -15.17 -5.02
CA ILE A 53 5.34 -14.93 -6.07
C ILE A 53 6.02 -14.24 -7.24
N ALA A 54 5.71 -14.68 -8.47
CA ALA A 54 6.19 -14.04 -9.67
C ALA A 54 5.47 -12.70 -9.91
N LEU A 55 6.20 -11.60 -9.77
CA LEU A 55 5.67 -10.25 -9.95
C LEU A 55 5.92 -9.67 -11.35
N ALA A 56 6.64 -10.40 -12.20
CA ALA A 56 7.04 -9.90 -13.52
C ALA A 56 5.87 -9.51 -14.43
N ASN A 57 4.75 -10.23 -14.32
CA ASN A 57 3.56 -10.01 -15.16
C ASN A 57 2.64 -8.88 -14.70
N TYR A 58 2.95 -8.23 -13.58
CA TYR A 58 2.19 -7.09 -13.11
C TYR A 58 2.80 -5.79 -13.65
N ASP A 59 1.95 -4.89 -14.11
CA ASP A 59 2.36 -3.59 -14.66
C ASP A 59 2.66 -2.58 -13.56
N MET A 60 1.95 -2.69 -12.43
CA MET A 60 2.11 -1.82 -11.28
C MET A 60 2.08 -2.64 -9.98
N ILE A 61 2.92 -2.26 -9.04
CA ILE A 61 3.00 -2.89 -7.73
C ILE A 61 2.70 -1.87 -6.64
N GLY A 62 1.62 -2.10 -5.89
CA GLY A 62 1.36 -1.37 -4.65
C GLY A 62 2.18 -1.95 -3.51
N ILE A 63 2.68 -1.08 -2.65
CA ILE A 63 3.43 -1.45 -1.46
C ILE A 63 2.73 -0.81 -0.27
N ALA A 64 2.07 -1.61 0.55
CA ALA A 64 1.18 -1.14 1.59
C ALA A 64 1.53 -1.73 2.97
N SER A 65 1.67 -0.88 3.97
CA SER A 65 2.07 -1.30 5.32
C SER A 65 1.52 -0.37 6.40
N GLY A 66 1.37 -0.91 7.60
CA GLY A 66 1.43 -0.09 8.80
C GLY A 66 2.87 0.40 9.03
N ILE A 67 3.04 1.34 9.94
CA ILE A 67 4.36 1.80 10.36
C ILE A 67 4.72 1.17 11.70
N TYR A 68 5.83 0.46 11.73
CA TYR A 68 6.34 -0.28 12.87
C TYR A 68 7.74 0.23 13.21
N PHE A 69 7.90 0.83 14.39
CA PHE A 69 9.17 1.44 14.79
C PHE A 69 9.73 2.42 13.75
N GLY A 70 8.84 3.22 13.15
CA GLY A 70 9.21 4.22 12.16
C GLY A 70 9.46 3.70 10.75
N LYS A 71 9.16 2.43 10.47
CA LYS A 71 9.44 1.78 9.18
C LYS A 71 8.26 0.94 8.69
N PHE A 72 8.26 0.67 7.40
CA PHE A 72 7.39 -0.36 6.82
C PHE A 72 7.71 -1.73 7.42
N HIS A 73 6.74 -2.61 7.46
CA HIS A 73 6.87 -3.92 8.10
C HIS A 73 8.01 -4.75 7.47
N LYS A 74 8.75 -5.44 8.32
CA LYS A 74 9.92 -6.23 7.94
C LYS A 74 9.61 -7.26 6.85
N SER A 75 8.50 -7.98 6.96
CA SER A 75 8.12 -8.99 5.97
C SER A 75 7.98 -8.42 4.57
N LEU A 76 7.50 -7.18 4.47
CA LEU A 76 7.34 -6.47 3.20
C LEU A 76 8.70 -6.13 2.59
N LEU A 77 9.64 -5.64 3.41
CA LEU A 77 10.99 -5.34 2.95
C LEU A 77 11.73 -6.60 2.48
N GLU A 78 11.60 -7.68 3.21
CA GLU A 78 12.18 -8.99 2.83
C GLU A 78 11.57 -9.49 1.52
N PHE A 79 10.25 -9.45 1.40
CA PHE A 79 9.54 -9.89 0.21
C PHE A 79 9.94 -9.08 -1.03
N ILE A 80 10.07 -7.76 -0.91
CA ILE A 80 10.52 -6.88 -1.99
C ILE A 80 11.95 -7.22 -2.41
N THR A 81 12.83 -7.42 -1.45
CA THR A 81 14.24 -7.76 -1.73
C THR A 81 14.34 -9.04 -2.57
N GLU A 82 13.53 -10.03 -2.25
CA GLU A 82 13.59 -11.34 -2.90
C GLU A 82 12.80 -11.42 -4.21
N ASN A 83 11.67 -10.70 -4.31
CA ASN A 83 10.69 -10.95 -5.35
C ASN A 83 10.44 -9.76 -6.30
N LEU A 84 10.73 -8.51 -5.91
CA LEU A 84 10.42 -7.36 -6.77
C LEU A 84 11.39 -7.30 -7.95
N PRO A 85 10.91 -7.38 -9.21
CA PRO A 85 11.76 -7.18 -10.37
C PRO A 85 12.30 -5.74 -10.44
N LEU A 86 13.41 -5.57 -11.15
CA LEU A 86 13.97 -4.24 -11.41
C LEU A 86 13.03 -3.39 -12.28
N ARG A 87 13.08 -2.08 -12.08
CA ARG A 87 12.39 -1.06 -12.92
C ARG A 87 10.87 -1.12 -12.89
N LYS A 88 10.27 -1.68 -11.85
CA LYS A 88 8.81 -1.66 -11.70
C LYS A 88 8.31 -0.28 -11.33
N LYS A 89 7.11 0.06 -11.81
CA LYS A 89 6.33 1.18 -11.30
C LYS A 89 5.67 0.75 -10.01
N VAL A 90 5.84 1.54 -8.96
CA VAL A 90 5.27 1.22 -7.64
C VAL A 90 4.53 2.43 -7.07
N PHE A 91 3.55 2.18 -6.24
CA PHE A 91 2.96 3.21 -5.39
C PHE A 91 3.02 2.76 -3.93
N LEU A 92 3.09 3.72 -3.03
CA LEU A 92 3.19 3.49 -1.60
C LEU A 92 1.88 3.82 -0.90
N MET A 93 1.48 2.98 0.04
CA MET A 93 0.38 3.22 0.96
C MET A 93 0.82 2.88 2.38
N TYR A 94 0.52 3.74 3.34
CA TYR A 94 0.78 3.37 4.72
C TYR A 94 -0.24 3.96 5.68
N THR A 95 -0.45 3.24 6.78
CA THR A 95 -1.24 3.69 7.90
C THR A 95 -0.32 3.94 9.09
N CYS A 96 -0.55 5.00 9.84
CA CYS A 96 0.28 5.37 10.96
C CYS A 96 -0.54 6.04 12.06
N GLY A 97 -0.04 5.98 13.29
CA GLY A 97 -0.64 6.70 14.40
C GLY A 97 -0.40 8.20 14.28
N ASN A 98 0.83 8.56 13.91
CA ASN A 98 1.25 9.94 13.65
C ASN A 98 2.09 9.99 12.38
N ASP A 99 1.67 10.80 11.42
CA ASP A 99 2.33 10.85 10.11
C ASP A 99 3.69 11.54 10.18
N ASN A 100 4.64 11.00 9.41
CA ASN A 100 5.96 11.57 9.22
C ASN A 100 6.45 11.27 7.79
N LYS A 101 6.78 12.32 7.05
CA LYS A 101 7.29 12.21 5.67
C LYS A 101 8.51 11.29 5.54
N LYS A 102 9.28 11.12 6.61
CA LYS A 102 10.44 10.22 6.63
C LYS A 102 10.08 8.77 6.30
N TYR A 103 8.89 8.30 6.63
CA TYR A 103 8.47 6.93 6.35
C TYR A 103 8.50 6.62 4.85
N ALA A 104 7.91 7.50 4.05
CA ALA A 104 7.92 7.36 2.61
C ALA A 104 9.31 7.60 2.00
N GLU A 105 10.07 8.57 2.53
CA GLU A 105 11.43 8.87 2.06
C GLU A 105 12.39 7.69 2.27
N GLU A 106 12.34 7.04 3.42
CA GLU A 106 13.14 5.84 3.69
C GLU A 106 12.76 4.68 2.77
N MET A 107 11.46 4.51 2.52
CA MET A 107 10.99 3.47 1.61
C MET A 107 11.41 3.75 0.16
N LYS A 108 11.38 5.00 -0.28
CA LYS A 108 11.91 5.40 -1.59
C LYS A 108 13.39 5.04 -1.74
N LYS A 109 14.22 5.37 -0.75
CA LYS A 109 15.65 5.01 -0.75
C LYS A 109 15.86 3.51 -0.83
N PHE A 110 15.06 2.76 -0.09
CA PHE A 110 15.09 1.29 -0.15
C PHE A 110 14.78 0.78 -1.56
N LEU A 111 13.79 1.36 -2.23
CA LEU A 111 13.37 0.99 -3.57
C LEU A 111 14.37 1.41 -4.67
N GLU A 112 15.23 2.38 -4.42
CA GLU A 112 16.30 2.76 -5.35
C GLU A 112 17.20 1.57 -5.70
N GLN A 113 17.41 0.64 -4.77
CA GLN A 113 18.17 -0.59 -5.01
C GLN A 113 17.56 -1.47 -6.10
N LYS A 114 16.27 -1.35 -6.33
CA LYS A 114 15.52 -2.05 -7.38
C LYS A 114 15.26 -1.19 -8.60
N THR A 115 15.79 0.03 -8.64
CA THR A 115 15.52 1.00 -9.71
C THR A 115 14.01 1.19 -9.96
N ALA A 116 13.20 1.02 -8.92
CA ALA A 116 11.75 1.18 -8.99
C ALA A 116 11.37 2.67 -9.11
N THR A 117 10.31 2.95 -9.85
CA THR A 117 9.76 4.30 -9.98
C THR A 117 8.53 4.44 -9.08
N VAL A 118 8.61 5.30 -8.08
CA VAL A 118 7.47 5.60 -7.20
C VAL A 118 6.54 6.59 -7.89
N THR A 119 5.33 6.15 -8.24
CA THR A 119 4.34 6.93 -8.99
C THR A 119 3.36 7.69 -8.11
N GLY A 120 3.24 7.32 -6.85
CA GLY A 120 2.36 8.00 -5.90
C GLY A 120 2.53 7.49 -4.48
N ILE A 121 2.07 8.29 -3.53
CA ILE A 121 2.13 7.98 -2.11
C ILE A 121 0.79 8.36 -1.47
N PHE A 122 0.22 7.43 -0.72
CA PHE A 122 -0.95 7.67 0.11
C PHE A 122 -0.66 7.29 1.56
N SER A 123 -1.11 8.13 2.48
CA SER A 123 -1.06 7.82 3.91
C SER A 123 -2.34 8.24 4.61
N CYS A 124 -2.70 7.51 5.64
CA CYS A 124 -3.80 7.88 6.52
C CYS A 124 -3.54 7.41 7.95
N LYS A 125 -4.38 7.89 8.86
CA LYS A 125 -4.33 7.45 10.25
C LYS A 125 -4.77 5.99 10.37
N GLY A 126 -4.16 5.27 11.31
CA GLY A 126 -4.54 3.93 11.70
C GLY A 126 -4.68 3.83 13.22
N TYR A 127 -5.45 2.85 13.67
CA TYR A 127 -5.57 2.54 15.09
C TYR A 127 -4.21 2.10 15.64
N ASP A 128 -3.72 2.79 16.68
CA ASP A 128 -2.40 2.58 17.24
C ASP A 128 -2.48 2.41 18.76
N THR A 129 -1.98 1.29 19.25
CA THR A 129 -1.90 0.97 20.70
C THR A 129 -0.46 0.86 21.20
N TYR A 130 0.52 1.32 20.42
CA TYR A 130 1.93 1.25 20.78
C TYR A 130 2.28 2.16 21.94
N GLY A 131 3.10 1.63 22.88
CA GLY A 131 3.64 2.39 24.01
C GLY A 131 2.57 3.06 24.87
N PRO A 132 2.68 4.38 25.12
CA PRO A 132 1.76 5.12 25.98
C PRO A 132 0.31 5.16 25.44
N PHE A 133 0.11 4.98 24.15
CA PHE A 133 -1.24 4.98 23.56
C PHE A 133 -2.10 3.83 24.08
N LYS A 134 -1.49 2.71 24.45
CA LYS A 134 -2.19 1.56 25.02
C LYS A 134 -2.89 1.90 26.34
N LEU A 135 -2.31 2.81 27.14
CA LEU A 135 -2.85 3.21 28.45
C LEU A 135 -4.14 4.02 28.34
N VAL A 136 -4.36 4.70 27.22
CA VAL A 136 -5.54 5.53 26.95
C VAL A 136 -6.52 4.87 25.95
N GLY A 137 -6.39 3.56 25.69
CA GLY A 137 -7.23 2.81 24.78
C GLY A 137 -6.81 2.90 23.30
N GLY A 138 -5.61 3.43 23.03
CA GLY A 138 -5.07 3.57 21.68
C GLY A 138 -5.26 4.95 21.07
N LEU A 139 -4.51 5.22 20.00
CA LEU A 139 -4.59 6.41 19.17
C LEU A 139 -5.39 6.10 17.91
N ASN A 140 -6.25 7.05 17.49
CA ASN A 140 -7.02 6.92 16.23
C ASN A 140 -7.88 5.64 16.15
N LYS A 141 -8.58 5.28 17.22
CA LYS A 141 -9.32 4.01 17.35
C LYS A 141 -10.29 3.71 16.18
N HIS A 142 -10.86 4.74 15.55
CA HIS A 142 -11.82 4.59 14.45
C HIS A 142 -11.19 4.79 13.07
N HIS A 143 -9.87 4.87 12.98
CA HIS A 143 -9.16 4.97 11.70
C HIS A 143 -8.50 3.63 11.29
N PRO A 144 -8.46 3.29 9.98
CA PRO A 144 -9.05 4.09 8.89
C PRO A 144 -10.57 4.16 8.96
N ASP A 145 -11.12 5.34 8.71
CA ASP A 145 -12.57 5.56 8.58
C ASP A 145 -13.00 5.60 7.10
N GLU A 146 -14.29 5.88 6.85
CA GLU A 146 -14.80 5.95 5.48
C GLU A 146 -14.13 7.05 4.64
N ASN A 147 -13.76 8.18 5.24
CA ASN A 147 -13.04 9.24 4.53
C ASN A 147 -11.63 8.80 4.14
N ASP A 148 -10.94 8.09 5.03
CA ASP A 148 -9.63 7.51 4.72
C ASP A 148 -9.72 6.54 3.55
N ILE A 149 -10.75 5.69 3.53
CA ILE A 149 -10.99 4.72 2.47
C ILE A 149 -11.33 5.42 1.16
N GLN A 150 -12.18 6.46 1.18
CA GLN A 150 -12.50 7.25 -0.02
C GLN A 150 -11.27 7.97 -0.57
N ASN A 151 -10.42 8.53 0.31
CA ASN A 151 -9.18 9.16 -0.11
C ASN A 151 -8.16 8.17 -0.68
N ALA A 152 -8.22 6.90 -0.29
CA ALA A 152 -7.39 5.85 -0.88
C ALA A 152 -7.76 5.55 -2.35
N GLU A 153 -8.89 6.05 -2.84
CA GLU A 153 -9.25 6.02 -4.27
C GLU A 153 -8.30 6.87 -5.14
N PHE A 154 -7.30 7.54 -4.55
CA PHE A 154 -6.21 8.17 -5.27
C PHE A 154 -5.58 7.24 -6.32
N TYR A 155 -5.74 5.93 -6.13
CA TYR A 155 -5.32 4.91 -7.09
C TYR A 155 -5.84 5.21 -8.51
N GLU A 156 -7.05 5.74 -8.65
CA GLU A 156 -7.56 6.18 -9.95
C GLU A 156 -6.67 7.22 -10.62
N ASN A 157 -6.07 8.11 -9.83
CA ASN A 157 -5.20 9.15 -10.34
C ASN A 157 -3.83 8.62 -10.80
N LEU A 158 -3.43 7.47 -10.28
CA LEU A 158 -2.18 6.81 -10.70
C LEU A 158 -2.31 6.13 -12.06
N LEU A 159 -3.55 5.85 -12.49
CA LEU A 159 -3.86 5.19 -13.75
C LEU A 159 -4.01 6.20 -14.91
N LYS A 160 -3.99 7.47 -14.61
CA LYS A 160 -4.03 8.55 -15.60
C LYS A 160 -2.62 8.96 -16.00
#